data_62963c3e900dad6b84eb07276ad8869f
#
_entry.id   62963c3e900dad6b84eb07276ad8869f
#
_cell.length_a   1.000
_cell.length_b   1.000
_cell.length_c   1.000
_cell.angle_alpha   90.00
_cell.angle_beta   90.00
_cell.angle_gamma   90.00
#
_symmetry.space_group_name_H-M   'P 1'
#
loop_
_entity.id
_entity.type
_entity.pdbx_description
1 polymer ?
#
loop_
_entity_poly.entity_id
_entity_poly.type
_entity_poly.pdbx_seq_one_letter_code
_entity_poly.pdbx_strand_id
1 'polypeptide(L)'
;MDSIYSFCEGESHRLCNKPCQDYAYADSSEGLSMAIVSDGHGGERYFRSDIGSKFIVNIAKEAIRSFVETVTKERQSVFHGEPFTQYTKESATDSQINSISHKMLTWLFSSIISQWNVAVAKHARENDLTEWELSNVDQKYKDEFLDMRNNPEATFEKTYGCTLMAYVQTQTFWFAFHIGDGKLVRMSIVNNKIEFDQPVPWDNRCFLNKTTSICDSNALEEFRYCYQGADSFPIAVFLGSDGLDDSYGDGNQLYNFYANLYKQIAKSGRKEAQNVLKRALPKISKIASKDDMSVACVYDDLNINENFYLVTAYQREILADKMTLLLDENQKLDEKINSFGLEETLNNKERIDLQYAKNDCDKVDKKIKRVKAK
;
A
#
# COMPACT_ATOMS: atom_id res chain seq x y z
N MET A 1 -13.66 16.33 1.45
CA MET A 1 -13.01 15.03 1.21
C MET A 1 -14.01 13.93 1.30
N ASP A 2 -13.81 12.86 0.52
CA ASP A 2 -14.56 11.61 0.61
C ASP A 2 -13.59 10.43 0.54
N SER A 3 -14.06 9.19 0.73
CA SER A 3 -13.18 8.04 0.87
C SER A 3 -13.79 6.76 0.32
N ILE A 4 -12.95 5.83 -0.13
CA ILE A 4 -13.34 4.46 -0.51
C ILE A 4 -12.29 3.47 -0.02
N TYR A 5 -12.70 2.23 0.17
CA TYR A 5 -11.78 1.11 0.45
C TYR A 5 -12.33 -0.21 -0.06
N SER A 6 -11.45 -1.15 -0.25
CA SER A 6 -11.79 -2.55 -0.53
C SER A 6 -10.61 -3.43 -0.18
N PHE A 7 -10.89 -4.66 0.19
CA PHE A 7 -9.90 -5.72 0.31
C PHE A 7 -10.48 -7.04 -0.21
N CYS A 8 -9.63 -7.97 -0.54
CA CYS A 8 -10.04 -9.28 -1.00
C CYS A 8 -9.01 -10.35 -0.63
N GLU A 9 -9.53 -11.56 -0.48
CA GLU A 9 -8.73 -12.76 -0.38
C GLU A 9 -7.94 -12.98 -1.68
N GLY A 10 -6.67 -13.33 -1.55
CA GLY A 10 -5.77 -13.68 -2.63
C GLY A 10 -6.11 -15.02 -3.28
N GLU A 11 -5.73 -15.19 -4.54
CA GLU A 11 -5.98 -16.46 -5.26
C GLU A 11 -5.25 -17.63 -4.59
N SER A 12 -4.05 -17.41 -4.01
CA SER A 12 -3.31 -18.43 -3.25
C SER A 12 -4.06 -18.86 -2.00
N HIS A 13 -4.62 -17.92 -1.24
CA HIS A 13 -5.40 -18.19 -0.04
C HIS A 13 -6.71 -18.90 -0.37
N ARG A 14 -7.41 -18.43 -1.38
CA ARG A 14 -8.64 -19.05 -1.87
C ARG A 14 -8.47 -20.53 -2.26
N LEU A 15 -7.34 -20.88 -2.86
CA LEU A 15 -7.06 -22.26 -3.27
C LEU A 15 -6.81 -23.23 -2.10
N CYS A 16 -6.35 -22.72 -0.96
CA CYS A 16 -6.12 -23.51 0.26
C CYS A 16 -7.09 -23.20 1.40
N ASN A 17 -8.18 -22.47 1.12
CA ASN A 17 -9.19 -22.03 2.10
C ASN A 17 -8.57 -21.30 3.32
N LYS A 18 -7.47 -20.57 3.10
CA LYS A 18 -6.84 -19.73 4.13
C LYS A 18 -7.61 -18.42 4.20
N PRO A 19 -7.92 -17.88 5.40
CA PRO A 19 -8.63 -16.60 5.50
C PRO A 19 -7.82 -15.44 4.90
N CYS A 20 -8.52 -14.41 4.42
CA CYS A 20 -7.89 -13.16 4.01
C CYS A 20 -7.19 -12.50 5.19
N GLN A 21 -5.90 -12.26 5.07
CA GLN A 21 -5.05 -11.67 6.12
C GLN A 21 -4.97 -10.14 6.01
N ASP A 22 -5.43 -9.56 4.90
CA ASP A 22 -5.54 -8.13 4.68
C ASP A 22 -6.81 -7.54 5.29
N TYR A 23 -6.70 -6.31 5.80
CA TYR A 23 -7.85 -5.52 6.20
C TYR A 23 -7.67 -4.04 5.86
N ALA A 24 -8.75 -3.40 5.40
CA ALA A 24 -8.76 -1.98 5.05
C ALA A 24 -9.98 -1.26 5.60
N TYR A 25 -9.82 0.02 5.89
CA TYR A 25 -10.89 0.93 6.30
C TYR A 25 -10.64 2.31 5.74
N ALA A 26 -11.71 3.02 5.36
CA ALA A 26 -11.66 4.45 5.08
C ALA A 26 -12.99 5.11 5.44
N ASP A 27 -12.92 6.31 5.96
CA ASP A 27 -14.07 7.12 6.34
C ASP A 27 -13.78 8.61 6.15
N SER A 28 -14.81 9.38 5.83
CA SER A 28 -14.77 10.83 5.74
C SER A 28 -16.05 11.38 6.37
N SER A 29 -15.95 11.86 7.59
CA SER A 29 -17.06 12.39 8.36
C SER A 29 -16.59 13.44 9.37
N GLU A 30 -17.47 14.39 9.68
CA GLU A 30 -17.27 15.38 10.76
C GLU A 30 -15.95 16.19 10.71
N GLY A 31 -15.46 16.46 9.48
CA GLY A 31 -14.21 17.20 9.28
C GLY A 31 -12.93 16.39 9.47
N LEU A 32 -13.06 15.08 9.62
CA LEU A 32 -11.96 14.12 9.67
C LEU A 32 -12.09 13.10 8.53
N SER A 33 -11.03 12.93 7.77
CA SER A 33 -10.93 11.86 6.76
C SER A 33 -9.76 10.96 7.08
N MET A 34 -9.93 9.64 6.94
CA MET A 34 -8.88 8.67 7.18
C MET A 34 -8.94 7.49 6.23
N ALA A 35 -7.78 6.95 5.91
CA ALA A 35 -7.60 5.67 5.24
C ALA A 35 -6.61 4.84 6.05
N ILE A 36 -6.90 3.56 6.28
CA ILE A 36 -6.08 2.65 7.09
C ILE A 36 -6.02 1.31 6.37
N VAL A 37 -4.82 0.74 6.27
CA VAL A 37 -4.57 -0.58 5.69
C VAL A 37 -3.63 -1.35 6.60
N SER A 38 -3.90 -2.65 6.74
CA SER A 38 -3.03 -3.59 7.42
C SER A 38 -3.00 -4.89 6.64
N ASP A 39 -1.79 -5.41 6.46
CA ASP A 39 -1.47 -6.68 5.86
C ASP A 39 -1.02 -7.64 6.96
N GLY A 40 -1.62 -8.80 7.02
CA GLY A 40 -1.31 -9.86 7.99
C GLY A 40 -0.28 -10.83 7.42
N HIS A 41 0.80 -11.09 8.18
CA HIS A 41 1.90 -11.95 7.72
C HIS A 41 1.45 -13.33 7.27
N GLY A 42 1.95 -13.78 6.11
CA GLY A 42 1.58 -15.05 5.47
C GLY A 42 2.23 -16.30 6.05
N GLY A 43 3.30 -16.17 6.85
CA GLY A 43 4.06 -17.31 7.37
C GLY A 43 3.29 -18.15 8.39
N GLU A 44 3.60 -19.45 8.48
CA GLU A 44 2.87 -20.44 9.31
C GLU A 44 2.77 -20.08 10.80
N ARG A 45 3.75 -19.34 11.32
CA ARG A 45 3.74 -18.85 12.70
C ARG A 45 2.65 -17.81 12.96
N TYR A 46 2.25 -17.08 11.91
CA TYR A 46 1.32 -15.95 11.97
C TYR A 46 -0.11 -16.37 11.62
N PHE A 47 -0.53 -17.55 12.06
CA PHE A 47 -1.77 -18.19 11.62
C PHE A 47 -3.09 -17.49 12.05
N ARG A 48 -3.01 -16.42 12.85
CA ARG A 48 -4.11 -15.50 13.22
C ARG A 48 -3.86 -14.07 12.77
N SER A 49 -3.03 -13.87 11.77
CA SER A 49 -2.71 -12.53 11.27
C SER A 49 -3.92 -11.84 10.61
N ASP A 50 -4.90 -12.60 10.11
CA ASP A 50 -6.20 -12.11 9.66
C ASP A 50 -7.00 -11.41 10.78
N ILE A 51 -6.92 -11.94 12.00
CA ILE A 51 -7.50 -11.33 13.19
C ILE A 51 -6.65 -10.14 13.65
N GLY A 52 -5.31 -10.29 13.57
CA GLY A 52 -4.35 -9.25 13.92
C GLY A 52 -4.52 -7.99 13.09
N SER A 53 -4.61 -8.11 11.76
CA SER A 53 -4.83 -7.01 10.81
C SER A 53 -6.18 -6.32 11.03
N LYS A 54 -7.24 -7.09 11.27
CA LYS A 54 -8.56 -6.56 11.59
C LYS A 54 -8.58 -5.79 12.92
N PHE A 55 -7.90 -6.31 13.94
CA PHE A 55 -7.82 -5.65 15.24
C PHE A 55 -7.06 -4.34 15.15
N ILE A 56 -5.87 -4.35 14.51
CA ILE A 56 -5.04 -3.15 14.43
C ILE A 56 -5.74 -2.01 13.68
N VAL A 57 -6.44 -2.29 12.58
CA VAL A 57 -7.19 -1.29 11.82
C VAL A 57 -8.32 -0.70 12.66
N ASN A 58 -9.10 -1.52 13.39
CA ASN A 58 -10.18 -1.02 14.23
C ASN A 58 -9.66 -0.22 15.43
N ILE A 59 -8.56 -0.64 16.04
CA ILE A 59 -7.90 0.07 17.13
C ILE A 59 -7.31 1.39 16.63
N ALA A 60 -6.58 1.37 15.52
CA ALA A 60 -6.01 2.57 14.92
C ALA A 60 -7.09 3.61 14.58
N LYS A 61 -8.23 3.18 14.02
CA LYS A 61 -9.38 4.02 13.73
C LYS A 61 -9.86 4.79 14.98
N GLU A 62 -10.08 4.11 16.08
CA GLU A 62 -10.57 4.74 17.31
C GLU A 62 -9.48 5.58 17.99
N ALA A 63 -8.23 5.11 18.01
CA ALA A 63 -7.10 5.85 18.54
C ALA A 63 -6.85 7.16 17.75
N ILE A 64 -6.93 7.13 16.43
CA ILE A 64 -6.81 8.31 15.55
C ILE A 64 -7.93 9.31 15.85
N ARG A 65 -9.18 8.88 15.99
CA ARG A 65 -10.30 9.78 16.34
C ARG A 65 -10.05 10.50 17.66
N SER A 66 -9.72 9.76 18.70
CA SER A 66 -9.39 10.32 20.01
C SER A 66 -8.17 11.25 19.98
N PHE A 67 -7.15 10.88 19.22
CA PHE A 67 -5.95 11.69 19.01
C PHE A 67 -6.27 13.02 18.34
N VAL A 68 -7.01 13.01 17.23
CA VAL A 68 -7.41 14.22 16.49
C VAL A 68 -8.27 15.12 17.39
N GLU A 69 -9.22 14.59 18.14
CA GLU A 69 -9.97 15.36 19.12
C GLU A 69 -9.06 16.05 20.15
N THR A 70 -8.04 15.35 20.63
CA THR A 70 -7.11 15.89 21.62
C THR A 70 -6.27 17.02 21.04
N VAL A 71 -5.65 16.83 19.87
CA VAL A 71 -4.77 17.83 19.27
C VAL A 71 -5.52 19.03 18.66
N THR A 72 -6.83 18.92 18.42
CA THR A 72 -7.65 20.02 17.88
C THR A 72 -8.35 20.82 18.98
N LYS A 73 -8.52 20.30 20.20
CA LYS A 73 -9.10 21.02 21.36
C LYS A 73 -8.22 22.15 21.85
N GLU A 74 -6.92 22.08 21.63
CA GLU A 74 -6.01 23.19 21.92
C GLU A 74 -6.22 24.32 20.89
N ARG A 75 -6.13 25.58 21.31
CA ARG A 75 -6.41 26.77 20.46
C ARG A 75 -5.56 26.82 19.18
N GLN A 76 -4.44 26.10 19.13
CA GLN A 76 -3.65 25.82 17.94
C GLN A 76 -3.32 24.33 17.93
N SER A 77 -3.74 23.63 16.88
CA SER A 77 -3.30 22.24 16.66
C SER A 77 -1.77 22.19 16.66
N VAL A 78 -1.23 21.14 17.25
CA VAL A 78 0.22 20.85 17.26
C VAL A 78 0.84 20.84 15.85
N PHE A 79 0.03 20.59 14.84
CA PHE A 79 0.45 20.53 13.44
C PHE A 79 0.11 21.80 12.64
N HIS A 80 -0.63 22.75 13.22
CA HIS A 80 -1.08 23.95 12.49
C HIS A 80 0.10 24.84 12.10
N GLY A 81 0.21 25.11 10.79
CA GLY A 81 1.30 25.92 10.24
C GLY A 81 2.63 25.20 10.07
N GLU A 82 2.72 23.92 10.47
CA GLU A 82 3.94 23.14 10.30
C GLU A 82 4.20 22.85 8.81
N PRO A 83 5.45 23.02 8.34
CA PRO A 83 5.83 22.65 6.99
C PRO A 83 5.77 21.13 6.81
N PHE A 84 5.81 20.68 5.55
CA PHE A 84 5.94 19.25 5.26
C PHE A 84 7.19 18.67 5.92
N THR A 85 6.98 17.72 6.82
CA THR A 85 8.03 17.07 7.62
C THR A 85 7.94 15.57 7.50
N GLN A 86 9.08 14.93 7.29
CA GLN A 86 9.23 13.49 7.24
C GLN A 86 10.10 13.01 8.40
N TYR A 87 9.82 11.78 8.88
CA TYR A 87 10.58 11.15 9.94
C TYR A 87 10.86 9.69 9.62
N THR A 88 12.13 9.30 9.79
CA THR A 88 12.56 7.92 10.00
C THR A 88 13.55 7.89 11.16
N LYS A 89 13.69 6.75 11.80
CA LYS A 89 14.67 6.54 12.88
C LYS A 89 16.10 6.91 12.44
N GLU A 90 16.44 6.57 11.19
CA GLU A 90 17.79 6.77 10.65
C GLU A 90 18.09 8.22 10.25
N SER A 91 17.07 9.00 9.91
CA SER A 91 17.23 10.39 9.42
C SER A 91 16.85 11.45 10.46
N ALA A 92 16.34 11.03 11.61
CA ALA A 92 15.83 11.93 12.64
C ALA A 92 16.92 12.81 13.24
N THR A 93 16.65 14.10 13.37
CA THR A 93 17.49 15.06 14.11
C THR A 93 17.01 15.17 15.57
N ASP A 94 17.92 15.60 16.47
CA ASP A 94 17.56 15.84 17.87
C ASP A 94 16.40 16.86 18.01
N SER A 95 16.34 17.85 17.14
CA SER A 95 15.26 18.82 17.11
C SER A 95 13.91 18.17 16.78
N GLN A 96 13.87 17.26 15.81
CA GLN A 96 12.66 16.53 15.46
C GLN A 96 12.21 15.62 16.60
N ILE A 97 13.12 14.83 17.19
CA ILE A 97 12.82 13.92 18.31
C ILE A 97 12.28 14.71 19.52
N ASN A 98 12.78 15.91 19.77
CA ASN A 98 12.32 16.75 20.85
C ASN A 98 11.07 17.57 20.56
N SER A 99 10.59 17.58 19.32
CA SER A 99 9.39 18.32 18.92
C SER A 99 8.12 17.80 19.59
N ILE A 100 7.14 18.67 19.75
CA ILE A 100 5.83 18.31 20.30
C ILE A 100 5.12 17.34 19.33
N SER A 101 5.20 17.60 18.03
CA SER A 101 4.59 16.77 16.97
C SER A 101 5.09 15.33 17.02
N HIS A 102 6.42 15.12 17.17
CA HIS A 102 7.00 13.78 17.33
C HIS A 102 6.50 13.09 18.60
N LYS A 103 6.51 13.78 19.74
CA LYS A 103 6.05 13.21 21.02
C LYS A 103 4.59 12.79 20.97
N MET A 104 3.74 13.60 20.33
CA MET A 104 2.31 13.30 20.18
C MET A 104 2.08 12.11 19.24
N LEU A 105 2.77 12.01 18.10
CA LEU A 105 2.68 10.87 17.22
C LEU A 105 3.21 9.59 17.88
N THR A 106 4.34 9.67 18.58
CA THR A 106 4.89 8.54 19.36
C THR A 106 3.91 8.04 20.42
N TRP A 107 3.20 8.97 21.08
CA TRP A 107 2.13 8.59 22.02
C TRP A 107 0.97 7.89 21.32
N LEU A 108 0.54 8.35 20.14
CA LEU A 108 -0.47 7.67 19.32
C LEU A 108 -0.04 6.24 18.97
N PHE A 109 1.19 6.07 18.47
CA PHE A 109 1.71 4.76 18.07
C PHE A 109 1.83 3.80 19.26
N SER A 110 2.34 4.29 20.38
CA SER A 110 2.42 3.51 21.63
C SER A 110 1.05 3.07 22.13
N SER A 111 0.05 3.96 22.03
CA SER A 111 -1.34 3.66 22.38
C SER A 111 -1.94 2.57 21.48
N ILE A 112 -1.70 2.65 20.16
CA ILE A 112 -2.17 1.65 19.18
C ILE A 112 -1.55 0.29 19.49
N ILE A 113 -0.23 0.22 19.64
CA ILE A 113 0.50 -1.03 19.95
C ILE A 113 -0.03 -1.65 21.25
N SER A 114 -0.11 -0.86 22.32
CA SER A 114 -0.56 -1.34 23.64
C SER A 114 -1.99 -1.90 23.59
N GLN A 115 -2.91 -1.21 22.94
CA GLN A 115 -4.28 -1.68 22.80
C GLN A 115 -4.37 -2.95 21.94
N TRP A 116 -3.56 -3.04 20.88
CA TRP A 116 -3.51 -4.22 20.03
C TRP A 116 -2.95 -5.43 20.81
N ASN A 117 -1.86 -5.27 21.58
CA ASN A 117 -1.31 -6.34 22.43
C ASN A 117 -2.36 -6.86 23.41
N VAL A 118 -3.13 -5.98 24.05
CA VAL A 118 -4.22 -6.38 24.95
C VAL A 118 -5.31 -7.14 24.19
N ALA A 119 -5.71 -6.68 23.00
CA ALA A 119 -6.74 -7.30 22.21
C ALA A 119 -6.35 -8.70 21.71
N VAL A 120 -5.14 -8.87 21.20
CA VAL A 120 -4.66 -10.18 20.72
C VAL A 120 -4.44 -11.15 21.88
N ALA A 121 -3.92 -10.69 23.01
CA ALA A 121 -3.76 -11.53 24.20
C ALA A 121 -5.11 -12.00 24.76
N LYS A 122 -6.11 -11.13 24.80
CA LYS A 122 -7.47 -11.49 25.19
C LYS A 122 -8.05 -12.52 24.22
N HIS A 123 -8.00 -12.24 22.91
CA HIS A 123 -8.53 -13.14 21.89
C HIS A 123 -7.85 -14.53 21.96
N ALA A 124 -6.53 -14.58 22.10
CA ALA A 124 -5.79 -15.83 22.20
C ALA A 124 -6.23 -16.70 23.39
N ARG A 125 -6.52 -16.07 24.53
CA ARG A 125 -6.95 -16.79 25.74
C ARG A 125 -8.41 -17.25 25.70
N GLU A 126 -9.28 -16.47 25.05
CA GLU A 126 -10.72 -16.72 25.01
C GLU A 126 -11.17 -17.63 23.83
N ASN A 127 -10.30 -17.81 22.82
CA ASN A 127 -10.68 -18.54 21.60
C ASN A 127 -9.76 -19.75 21.35
N ASP A 128 -10.36 -20.93 21.33
CA ASP A 128 -9.66 -22.16 20.96
C ASP A 128 -9.19 -22.16 19.51
N LEU A 129 -8.35 -23.13 19.15
CA LEU A 129 -7.95 -23.33 17.76
C LEU A 129 -9.18 -23.71 16.93
N THR A 130 -9.36 -23.05 15.80
CA THR A 130 -10.43 -23.35 14.84
C THR A 130 -10.18 -24.68 14.13
N GLU A 131 -11.20 -25.24 13.47
CA GLU A 131 -11.05 -26.46 12.66
C GLU A 131 -10.02 -26.28 11.54
N TRP A 132 -9.97 -25.09 10.93
CA TRP A 132 -8.98 -24.77 9.92
C TRP A 132 -7.56 -24.76 10.52
N GLU A 133 -7.35 -24.08 11.65
CA GLU A 133 -6.06 -24.03 12.36
C GLU A 133 -5.60 -25.43 12.79
N LEU A 134 -6.50 -26.26 13.31
CA LEU A 134 -6.20 -27.64 13.68
C LEU A 134 -5.74 -28.49 12.48
N SER A 135 -6.30 -28.24 11.30
CA SER A 135 -6.04 -29.03 10.09
C SER A 135 -4.85 -28.52 9.30
N ASN A 136 -4.55 -27.22 9.32
CA ASN A 136 -3.62 -26.59 8.37
C ASN A 136 -2.36 -25.98 9.02
N VAL A 137 -2.37 -25.67 10.32
CA VAL A 137 -1.20 -25.12 11.02
C VAL A 137 -0.27 -26.26 11.43
N ASP A 138 1.06 -26.04 11.31
CA ASP A 138 2.07 -27.02 11.78
C ASP A 138 1.89 -27.32 13.27
N GLN A 139 2.07 -28.59 13.65
CA GLN A 139 1.87 -29.05 15.03
C GLN A 139 2.72 -28.27 16.03
N LYS A 140 3.96 -27.94 15.64
CA LYS A 140 4.89 -27.14 16.46
C LYS A 140 4.28 -25.81 16.91
N TYR A 141 3.63 -25.08 15.99
CA TYR A 141 3.05 -23.77 16.31
C TYR A 141 1.75 -23.88 17.10
N LYS A 142 0.98 -24.98 16.88
CA LYS A 142 -0.18 -25.30 17.74
C LYS A 142 0.24 -25.59 19.16
N ASP A 143 1.24 -26.42 19.35
CA ASP A 143 1.76 -26.77 20.69
C ASP A 143 2.33 -25.51 21.40
N GLU A 144 3.14 -24.71 20.70
CA GLU A 144 3.67 -23.43 21.21
C GLU A 144 2.52 -22.50 21.65
N PHE A 145 1.48 -22.37 20.85
CA PHE A 145 0.31 -21.54 21.17
C PHE A 145 -0.47 -22.05 22.39
N LEU A 146 -0.69 -23.35 22.50
CA LEU A 146 -1.39 -23.95 23.61
C LEU A 146 -0.58 -23.84 24.93
N ASP A 147 0.74 -23.99 24.86
CA ASP A 147 1.62 -23.79 25.99
C ASP A 147 1.59 -22.32 26.47
N MET A 148 1.64 -21.37 25.52
CA MET A 148 1.50 -19.94 25.84
C MET A 148 0.17 -19.61 26.51
N ARG A 149 -0.95 -20.25 26.13
CA ARG A 149 -2.26 -20.02 26.77
C ARG A 149 -2.28 -20.41 28.26
N ASN A 150 -1.47 -21.39 28.64
CA ASN A 150 -1.34 -21.85 30.02
C ASN A 150 -0.37 -21.01 30.87
N ASN A 151 0.38 -20.11 30.20
CA ASN A 151 1.33 -19.22 30.87
C ASN A 151 0.77 -17.79 30.97
N PRO A 152 0.50 -17.26 32.18
CA PRO A 152 -0.04 -15.89 32.35
C PRO A 152 0.88 -14.79 31.81
N GLU A 153 2.20 -15.02 31.79
CA GLU A 153 3.19 -14.04 31.32
C GLU A 153 3.48 -14.13 29.81
N ALA A 154 2.87 -15.09 29.11
CA ALA A 154 3.11 -15.27 27.68
C ALA A 154 2.45 -14.17 26.85
N THR A 155 3.13 -13.79 25.78
CA THR A 155 2.69 -12.83 24.78
C THR A 155 2.34 -13.54 23.47
N PHE A 156 1.38 -13.00 22.73
CA PHE A 156 0.80 -13.66 21.56
C PHE A 156 1.05 -12.90 20.26
N GLU A 157 1.76 -11.79 20.29
CA GLU A 157 1.90 -10.85 19.18
C GLU A 157 2.36 -11.55 17.90
N LYS A 158 3.31 -12.49 18.00
CA LYS A 158 3.83 -13.21 16.82
C LYS A 158 2.76 -14.02 16.08
N THR A 159 1.79 -14.57 16.79
CA THR A 159 0.70 -15.33 16.14
C THR A 159 -0.21 -14.44 15.31
N TYR A 160 -0.32 -13.17 15.67
CA TYR A 160 -1.20 -12.16 15.07
C TYR A 160 -0.46 -11.12 14.21
N GLY A 161 0.81 -11.32 13.92
CA GLY A 161 1.69 -10.33 13.29
C GLY A 161 1.11 -9.71 12.01
N CYS A 162 1.20 -8.38 11.92
CA CYS A 162 0.69 -7.61 10.79
C CYS A 162 1.42 -6.26 10.65
N THR A 163 1.23 -5.63 9.50
CA THR A 163 1.67 -4.26 9.19
C THR A 163 0.62 -3.24 9.60
N LEU A 164 0.93 -1.96 9.52
CA LEU A 164 -0.05 -0.88 9.64
C LEU A 164 0.40 0.34 8.86
N MET A 165 -0.47 0.89 8.03
CA MET A 165 -0.31 2.22 7.47
C MET A 165 -1.62 2.99 7.55
N ALA A 166 -1.52 4.31 7.76
CA ALA A 166 -2.66 5.19 7.80
C ALA A 166 -2.35 6.56 7.23
N TYR A 167 -3.37 7.16 6.65
CA TYR A 167 -3.45 8.56 6.29
C TYR A 167 -4.61 9.20 7.01
N VAL A 168 -4.40 10.40 7.54
CA VAL A 168 -5.38 11.18 8.31
C VAL A 168 -5.34 12.62 7.85
N GLN A 169 -6.49 13.19 7.55
CA GLN A 169 -6.64 14.58 7.14
C GLN A 169 -7.78 15.28 7.90
N THR A 170 -7.48 16.46 8.40
CA THR A 170 -8.44 17.41 8.98
C THR A 170 -8.58 18.62 8.05
N GLN A 171 -9.25 19.67 8.51
CA GLN A 171 -9.33 20.95 7.78
C GLN A 171 -8.02 21.75 7.84
N THR A 172 -7.15 21.48 8.79
CA THR A 172 -5.97 22.34 9.10
C THR A 172 -4.64 21.59 9.03
N PHE A 173 -4.63 20.29 9.02
CA PHE A 173 -3.42 19.46 8.90
C PHE A 173 -3.76 18.08 8.37
N TRP A 174 -2.73 17.39 7.89
CA TRP A 174 -2.74 15.96 7.62
C TRP A 174 -1.47 15.31 8.15
N PHE A 175 -1.55 14.02 8.42
CA PHE A 175 -0.40 13.19 8.71
C PHE A 175 -0.61 11.79 8.16
N ALA A 176 0.49 11.09 7.94
CA ALA A 176 0.50 9.70 7.55
C ALA A 176 1.61 8.95 8.27
N PHE A 177 1.40 7.68 8.53
CA PHE A 177 2.39 6.83 9.17
C PHE A 177 2.35 5.41 8.62
N HIS A 178 3.47 4.71 8.79
CA HIS A 178 3.65 3.38 8.24
C HIS A 178 4.65 2.56 9.06
N ILE A 179 4.29 1.30 9.32
CA ILE A 179 5.16 0.20 9.71
C ILE A 179 4.80 -0.99 8.83
N GLY A 180 5.77 -1.51 8.04
CA GLY A 180 5.54 -2.55 7.03
C GLY A 180 6.11 -2.18 5.67
N ASP A 181 5.66 -2.88 4.61
CA ASP A 181 6.16 -2.87 3.23
C ASP A 181 5.10 -2.53 2.16
N GLY A 182 3.85 -2.27 2.53
CA GLY A 182 2.85 -1.71 1.63
C GLY A 182 3.23 -0.31 1.12
N LYS A 183 2.44 0.28 0.23
CA LYS A 183 2.72 1.60 -0.34
C LYS A 183 1.62 2.63 -0.05
N LEU A 184 2.03 3.74 0.51
CA LEU A 184 1.23 4.94 0.67
C LEU A 184 1.65 5.95 -0.39
N VAL A 185 0.74 6.27 -1.29
CA VAL A 185 0.99 7.10 -2.47
C VAL A 185 0.14 8.36 -2.39
N ARG A 186 0.81 9.52 -2.44
CA ARG A 186 0.18 10.83 -2.50
C ARG A 186 0.04 11.27 -3.95
N MET A 187 -1.13 11.82 -4.30
CA MET A 187 -1.40 12.50 -5.57
C MET A 187 -1.62 13.99 -5.31
N SER A 188 -0.81 14.82 -5.94
CA SER A 188 -0.81 16.27 -5.76
C SER A 188 -0.83 16.99 -7.11
N ILE A 189 -1.17 18.28 -7.10
CA ILE A 189 -1.03 19.18 -8.25
C ILE A 189 0.16 20.09 -8.00
N VAL A 190 1.17 19.97 -8.86
CA VAL A 190 2.36 20.82 -8.86
C VAL A 190 2.49 21.47 -10.23
N ASN A 191 2.58 22.79 -10.29
CA ASN A 191 2.68 23.53 -11.56
C ASN A 191 1.59 23.14 -12.59
N ASN A 192 0.37 22.95 -12.12
CA ASN A 192 -0.79 22.52 -12.94
C ASN A 192 -0.63 21.13 -13.61
N LYS A 193 0.20 20.26 -13.02
CA LYS A 193 0.39 18.86 -13.41
C LYS A 193 0.14 17.93 -12.22
N ILE A 194 -0.29 16.70 -12.53
CA ILE A 194 -0.41 15.64 -11.54
C ILE A 194 0.98 15.07 -11.26
N GLU A 195 1.31 15.00 -9.98
CA GLU A 195 2.50 14.30 -9.47
C GLU A 195 2.10 13.25 -8.46
N PHE A 196 2.80 12.12 -8.50
CA PHE A 196 2.68 11.04 -7.53
C PHE A 196 4.00 10.87 -6.79
N ASP A 197 3.93 10.74 -5.48
CA ASP A 197 5.08 10.43 -4.64
C ASP A 197 4.67 9.56 -3.43
N GLN A 198 5.67 9.10 -2.68
CA GLN A 198 5.50 8.40 -1.42
C GLN A 198 5.91 9.35 -0.28
N PRO A 199 4.95 10.02 0.39
CA PRO A 199 5.27 11.04 1.39
C PRO A 199 5.82 10.45 2.69
N VAL A 200 5.53 9.20 3.02
CA VAL A 200 6.21 8.46 4.11
C VAL A 200 7.45 7.80 3.52
N PRO A 201 8.64 8.02 4.07
CA PRO A 201 9.88 7.45 3.54
C PRO A 201 9.83 5.92 3.46
N TRP A 202 10.35 5.36 2.38
CA TRP A 202 10.45 3.91 2.22
C TRP A 202 11.46 3.31 3.21
N ASP A 203 11.20 2.11 3.68
CA ASP A 203 12.14 1.34 4.49
C ASP A 203 12.95 0.38 3.60
N ASN A 204 14.19 0.71 3.34
CA ASN A 204 15.07 -0.11 2.51
C ASN A 204 15.41 -1.50 3.13
N ARG A 205 15.03 -1.73 4.38
CA ARG A 205 15.18 -3.03 5.05
C ARG A 205 14.04 -3.98 4.71
N CYS A 206 12.89 -3.43 4.27
CA CYS A 206 11.77 -4.19 3.76
C CYS A 206 12.10 -4.65 2.33
N PHE A 207 12.72 -5.83 2.22
CA PHE A 207 13.12 -6.41 0.94
C PHE A 207 12.89 -7.93 0.95
N LEU A 208 12.28 -8.45 -0.10
CA LEU A 208 11.81 -9.84 -0.19
C LEU A 208 10.82 -10.16 0.96
N ASN A 209 11.11 -11.18 1.75
CA ASN A 209 10.26 -11.63 2.87
C ASN A 209 10.59 -10.96 4.22
N LYS A 210 11.27 -9.81 4.19
CA LYS A 210 11.57 -9.03 5.40
C LYS A 210 10.69 -7.79 5.42
N THR A 211 9.89 -7.65 6.47
CA THR A 211 9.08 -6.48 6.74
C THR A 211 9.16 -6.12 8.22
N THR A 212 8.95 -4.84 8.54
CA THR A 212 8.73 -4.39 9.91
C THR A 212 7.28 -4.65 10.31
N SER A 213 7.04 -4.95 11.58
CA SER A 213 5.73 -5.44 12.03
C SER A 213 5.33 -4.87 13.38
N ILE A 214 4.02 -4.75 13.58
CA ILE A 214 3.43 -4.40 14.89
C ILE A 214 3.79 -5.44 15.96
N CYS A 215 4.04 -6.68 15.58
CA CYS A 215 4.43 -7.75 16.51
C CYS A 215 5.91 -7.77 16.90
N ASP A 216 6.71 -6.84 16.41
CA ASP A 216 8.12 -6.76 16.76
C ASP A 216 8.32 -6.06 18.10
N SER A 217 9.32 -6.52 18.89
CA SER A 217 9.60 -5.96 20.21
C SER A 217 10.00 -4.48 20.19
N ASN A 218 10.50 -4.00 19.05
CA ASN A 218 10.89 -2.62 18.79
C ASN A 218 9.92 -1.88 17.84
N ALA A 219 8.68 -2.37 17.66
CA ALA A 219 7.72 -1.84 16.72
C ALA A 219 7.53 -0.31 16.81
N LEU A 220 7.55 0.26 18.04
CA LEU A 220 7.41 1.70 18.24
C LEU A 220 8.52 2.52 17.55
N GLU A 221 9.74 1.99 17.49
CA GLU A 221 10.88 2.65 16.86
C GLU A 221 10.86 2.53 15.33
N GLU A 222 10.10 1.57 14.80
CA GLU A 222 10.05 1.28 13.36
C GLU A 222 9.00 2.09 12.62
N PHE A 223 8.16 2.86 13.34
CA PHE A 223 7.21 3.76 12.69
C PHE A 223 7.91 4.89 11.93
N ARG A 224 7.57 5.00 10.67
CA ARG A 224 7.91 6.13 9.79
C ARG A 224 6.67 6.97 9.59
N TYR A 225 6.83 8.27 9.49
CA TYR A 225 5.68 9.15 9.33
C TYR A 225 6.03 10.44 8.58
N CYS A 226 4.99 11.13 8.15
CA CYS A 226 5.07 12.51 7.69
C CYS A 226 3.84 13.29 8.15
N TYR A 227 3.95 14.60 8.18
CA TYR A 227 2.84 15.50 8.47
C TYR A 227 3.03 16.84 7.77
N GLN A 228 1.92 17.58 7.63
CA GLN A 228 1.89 18.94 7.13
C GLN A 228 0.67 19.68 7.67
N GLY A 229 0.84 20.91 8.11
CA GLY A 229 -0.22 21.79 8.58
C GLY A 229 -0.20 23.17 7.92
N ALA A 230 0.59 23.33 6.86
CA ALA A 230 0.69 24.52 6.03
C ALA A 230 0.51 24.15 4.56
N ASP A 231 0.32 25.17 3.71
CA ASP A 231 0.26 25.06 2.26
C ASP A 231 -0.90 24.19 1.70
N SER A 232 -0.69 23.60 0.54
CA SER A 232 -1.68 22.80 -0.16
C SER A 232 -1.74 21.37 0.36
N PHE A 233 -2.95 20.82 0.45
CA PHE A 233 -3.19 19.43 0.81
C PHE A 233 -3.22 18.53 -0.45
N PRO A 234 -2.97 17.22 -0.29
CA PRO A 234 -3.10 16.28 -1.39
C PRO A 234 -4.51 16.27 -1.99
N ILE A 235 -4.62 16.06 -3.30
CA ILE A 235 -5.94 15.85 -3.94
C ILE A 235 -6.45 14.42 -3.76
N ALA A 236 -5.53 13.47 -3.55
CA ALA A 236 -5.86 12.12 -3.10
C ALA A 236 -4.65 11.44 -2.45
N VAL A 237 -4.92 10.51 -1.55
CA VAL A 237 -3.90 9.61 -0.98
C VAL A 237 -4.45 8.18 -1.05
N PHE A 238 -3.62 7.28 -1.56
CA PHE A 238 -3.93 5.88 -1.76
C PHE A 238 -3.00 5.03 -0.89
N LEU A 239 -3.56 4.05 -0.21
CA LEU A 239 -2.85 3.05 0.55
C LEU A 239 -3.13 1.70 -0.10
N GLY A 240 -2.10 0.89 -0.31
CA GLY A 240 -2.21 -0.47 -0.84
C GLY A 240 -1.26 -1.41 -0.13
N SER A 241 -1.70 -2.65 0.18
CA SER A 241 -0.82 -3.71 0.65
C SER A 241 0.20 -4.11 -0.42
N ASP A 242 1.20 -4.88 -0.04
CA ASP A 242 2.23 -5.37 -0.95
C ASP A 242 1.66 -6.25 -2.08
N GLY A 243 0.62 -7.05 -1.80
CA GLY A 243 -0.06 -7.84 -2.84
C GLY A 243 -0.59 -7.01 -4.00
N LEU A 244 -0.98 -5.74 -3.76
CA LEU A 244 -1.31 -4.81 -4.84
C LEU A 244 -0.04 -4.31 -5.55
N ASP A 245 0.98 -3.87 -4.81
CA ASP A 245 2.22 -3.34 -5.38
C ASP A 245 2.96 -4.37 -6.22
N ASP A 246 3.10 -5.57 -5.72
CA ASP A 246 3.74 -6.71 -6.41
C ASP A 246 3.01 -7.13 -7.70
N SER A 247 1.75 -6.72 -7.84
CA SER A 247 1.00 -6.90 -9.08
C SER A 247 1.41 -5.95 -10.20
N TYR A 248 2.19 -4.91 -9.90
CA TYR A 248 2.66 -3.91 -10.84
C TYR A 248 4.18 -3.89 -10.86
N GLY A 249 4.80 -4.18 -11.97
CA GLY A 249 6.26 -4.32 -12.10
C GLY A 249 7.07 -3.03 -11.91
N ASP A 250 6.42 -1.86 -11.87
CA ASP A 250 7.05 -0.56 -11.63
C ASP A 250 6.05 0.44 -11.00
N GLY A 251 6.58 1.48 -10.36
CA GLY A 251 5.80 2.52 -9.72
C GLY A 251 4.85 3.26 -10.67
N ASN A 252 5.22 3.45 -11.94
CA ASN A 252 4.37 4.12 -12.93
C ASN A 252 3.11 3.33 -13.24
N GLN A 253 3.18 2.00 -13.23
CA GLN A 253 2.00 1.16 -13.43
C GLN A 253 1.06 1.22 -12.22
N LEU A 254 1.59 1.21 -11.01
CA LEU A 254 0.81 1.41 -9.78
C LEU A 254 0.16 2.80 -9.76
N TYR A 255 0.92 3.86 -10.09
CA TYR A 255 0.38 5.22 -10.16
C TYR A 255 -0.72 5.35 -11.22
N ASN A 256 -0.56 4.67 -12.36
CA ASN A 256 -1.61 4.62 -13.39
C ASN A 256 -2.85 3.85 -12.91
N PHE A 257 -2.72 2.81 -12.09
CA PHE A 257 -3.86 2.16 -11.44
C PHE A 257 -4.61 3.16 -10.54
N TYR A 258 -3.92 3.92 -9.70
CA TYR A 258 -4.52 4.93 -8.82
C TYR A 258 -5.15 6.09 -9.63
N ALA A 259 -4.49 6.53 -10.71
CA ALA A 259 -5.07 7.51 -11.64
C ALA A 259 -6.39 7.00 -12.26
N ASN A 260 -6.45 5.72 -12.64
CA ASN A 260 -7.67 5.11 -13.15
C ASN A 260 -8.76 5.01 -12.08
N LEU A 261 -8.40 4.67 -10.85
CA LEU A 261 -9.33 4.64 -9.72
C LEU A 261 -9.92 6.02 -9.45
N TYR A 262 -9.08 7.06 -9.40
CA TYR A 262 -9.54 8.46 -9.26
C TYR A 262 -10.51 8.86 -10.38
N LYS A 263 -10.19 8.56 -11.64
CA LYS A 263 -11.08 8.82 -12.79
C LYS A 263 -12.37 8.01 -12.71
N GLN A 264 -12.33 6.79 -12.19
CA GLN A 264 -13.53 5.98 -11.98
C GLN A 264 -14.45 6.63 -10.93
N ILE A 265 -13.87 7.15 -9.83
CA ILE A 265 -14.63 7.90 -8.82
C ILE A 265 -15.29 9.13 -9.45
N ALA A 266 -14.53 9.92 -10.20
CA ALA A 266 -15.06 11.11 -10.89
C ALA A 266 -16.20 10.79 -11.86
N LYS A 267 -16.12 9.68 -12.58
CA LYS A 267 -17.11 9.28 -13.60
C LYS A 267 -18.39 8.68 -13.02
N SER A 268 -18.28 7.88 -11.97
CA SER A 268 -19.40 7.05 -11.51
C SER A 268 -19.81 7.29 -10.07
N GLY A 269 -19.08 8.17 -9.37
CA GLY A 269 -19.28 8.45 -7.96
C GLY A 269 -18.73 7.35 -7.02
N ARG A 270 -18.68 7.69 -5.74
CA ARG A 270 -18.11 6.86 -4.66
C ARG A 270 -18.57 5.40 -4.68
N LYS A 271 -19.89 5.19 -4.60
CA LYS A 271 -20.48 3.86 -4.43
C LYS A 271 -20.13 2.92 -5.58
N GLU A 272 -20.27 3.38 -6.82
CA GLU A 272 -19.96 2.52 -7.96
C GLU A 272 -18.47 2.32 -8.15
N ALA A 273 -17.64 3.33 -7.88
CA ALA A 273 -16.18 3.17 -7.88
C ALA A 273 -15.72 2.12 -6.86
N GLN A 274 -16.28 2.12 -5.65
CA GLN A 274 -16.00 1.09 -4.64
C GLN A 274 -16.44 -0.30 -5.10
N ASN A 275 -17.59 -0.43 -5.76
CA ASN A 275 -18.05 -1.69 -6.36
C ASN A 275 -17.13 -2.18 -7.48
N VAL A 276 -16.65 -1.26 -8.32
CA VAL A 276 -15.67 -1.57 -9.39
C VAL A 276 -14.37 -2.07 -8.76
N LEU A 277 -13.85 -1.38 -7.75
CA LEU A 277 -12.65 -1.77 -7.02
C LEU A 277 -12.81 -3.18 -6.41
N LYS A 278 -13.90 -3.43 -5.70
CA LYS A 278 -14.23 -4.74 -5.12
C LYS A 278 -14.24 -5.88 -6.14
N ARG A 279 -14.69 -5.60 -7.39
CA ARG A 279 -14.68 -6.60 -8.48
C ARG A 279 -13.33 -6.72 -9.18
N ALA A 280 -12.50 -5.68 -9.12
CA ALA A 280 -11.20 -5.64 -9.79
C ALA A 280 -10.10 -6.36 -9.00
N LEU A 281 -10.01 -6.14 -7.69
CA LEU A 281 -8.94 -6.71 -6.85
C LEU A 281 -8.80 -8.23 -6.98
N PRO A 282 -9.87 -9.06 -6.88
CA PRO A 282 -9.73 -10.51 -7.02
C PRO A 282 -9.23 -10.94 -8.42
N LYS A 283 -9.55 -10.15 -9.47
CA LYS A 283 -9.07 -10.42 -10.82
C LYS A 283 -7.59 -10.09 -10.98
N ILE A 284 -7.15 -9.00 -10.34
CA ILE A 284 -5.74 -8.60 -10.33
C ILE A 284 -4.93 -9.66 -9.58
N SER A 285 -5.34 -10.01 -8.35
CA SER A 285 -4.69 -11.06 -7.57
C SER A 285 -4.53 -12.35 -8.40
N LYS A 286 -5.60 -12.82 -9.02
CA LYS A 286 -5.59 -14.07 -9.79
C LYS A 286 -4.53 -14.11 -10.90
N ILE A 287 -4.27 -12.99 -11.58
CA ILE A 287 -3.37 -12.94 -12.75
C ILE A 287 -1.97 -12.42 -12.44
N ALA A 288 -1.75 -11.87 -11.24
CA ALA A 288 -0.51 -11.20 -10.87
C ALA A 288 0.09 -11.80 -9.57
N SER A 289 0.07 -11.08 -8.44
CA SER A 289 0.72 -11.51 -7.20
C SER A 289 0.17 -12.80 -6.60
N LYS A 290 -1.12 -13.06 -6.78
CA LYS A 290 -1.92 -14.13 -6.14
C LYS A 290 -2.10 -13.96 -4.64
N ASP A 291 -1.62 -12.86 -4.08
CA ASP A 291 -1.72 -12.53 -2.67
C ASP A 291 -3.01 -11.80 -2.33
N ASP A 292 -3.31 -11.68 -1.04
CA ASP A 292 -4.36 -10.82 -0.51
C ASP A 292 -4.12 -9.39 -0.96
N MET A 293 -5.17 -8.61 -1.12
CA MET A 293 -5.06 -7.23 -1.58
C MET A 293 -5.96 -6.32 -0.80
N SER A 294 -5.42 -5.20 -0.37
CA SER A 294 -6.19 -4.13 0.23
C SER A 294 -5.85 -2.77 -0.36
N VAL A 295 -6.87 -1.95 -0.51
CA VAL A 295 -6.78 -0.56 -0.98
C VAL A 295 -7.68 0.31 -0.13
N ALA A 296 -7.16 1.45 0.34
CA ALA A 296 -7.93 2.53 0.93
C ALA A 296 -7.53 3.87 0.31
N CYS A 297 -8.46 4.79 0.17
CA CYS A 297 -8.23 6.08 -0.46
C CYS A 297 -9.05 7.17 0.22
N VAL A 298 -8.42 8.32 0.44
CA VAL A 298 -9.07 9.62 0.75
C VAL A 298 -8.83 10.53 -0.44
N TYR A 299 -9.82 11.26 -0.89
CA TYR A 299 -9.73 12.14 -2.07
C TYR A 299 -10.56 13.42 -1.92
N ASP A 300 -10.15 14.46 -2.64
CA ASP A 300 -10.91 15.71 -2.76
C ASP A 300 -12.10 15.49 -3.72
N ASP A 301 -13.29 15.43 -3.15
CA ASP A 301 -14.55 15.24 -3.89
C ASP A 301 -15.08 16.56 -4.49
N LEU A 302 -14.68 17.70 -3.94
CA LEU A 302 -15.18 19.00 -4.41
C LEU A 302 -14.60 19.35 -5.78
N ASN A 303 -13.31 19.13 -5.98
CA ASN A 303 -12.60 19.49 -7.21
C ASN A 303 -12.38 18.28 -8.15
N ILE A 304 -13.02 17.16 -7.89
CA ILE A 304 -12.74 15.90 -8.60
C ILE A 304 -12.96 15.99 -10.10
N ASN A 305 -13.96 16.74 -10.56
CA ASN A 305 -14.27 16.93 -11.98
C ASN A 305 -13.25 17.81 -12.69
N GLU A 306 -12.72 18.82 -12.02
CA GLU A 306 -11.66 19.69 -12.55
C GLU A 306 -10.35 18.91 -12.64
N ASN A 307 -9.99 18.20 -11.59
CA ASN A 307 -8.80 17.38 -11.51
C ASN A 307 -8.82 16.20 -12.50
N PHE A 308 -9.98 15.73 -12.92
CA PHE A 308 -10.14 14.68 -13.94
C PHE A 308 -9.37 14.96 -15.23
N TYR A 309 -9.37 16.23 -15.69
CA TYR A 309 -8.67 16.62 -16.91
C TYR A 309 -7.15 16.56 -16.71
N LEU A 310 -6.66 16.98 -15.55
CA LEU A 310 -5.24 16.90 -15.21
C LEU A 310 -4.76 15.44 -15.12
N VAL A 311 -5.55 14.57 -14.48
CA VAL A 311 -5.24 13.12 -14.42
C VAL A 311 -5.26 12.50 -15.82
N THR A 312 -6.15 12.95 -16.70
CA THR A 312 -6.18 12.47 -18.08
C THR A 312 -4.96 12.94 -18.88
N ALA A 313 -4.50 14.18 -18.66
CA ALA A 313 -3.28 14.69 -19.27
C ALA A 313 -2.06 13.91 -18.81
N TYR A 314 -1.91 13.67 -17.50
CA TYR A 314 -0.87 12.82 -16.90
C TYR A 314 -0.81 11.44 -17.56
N GLN A 315 -1.95 10.76 -17.71
CA GLN A 315 -1.98 9.45 -18.36
C GLN A 315 -1.57 9.48 -19.84
N ARG A 316 -1.89 10.58 -20.55
CA ARG A 316 -1.44 10.75 -21.93
C ARG A 316 0.05 10.97 -22.03
N GLU A 317 0.65 11.73 -21.10
CA GLU A 317 2.12 11.89 -21.01
C GLU A 317 2.79 10.52 -20.81
N ILE A 318 2.37 9.71 -19.84
CA ILE A 318 2.90 8.36 -19.62
C ILE A 318 2.79 7.47 -20.87
N LEU A 319 1.66 7.53 -21.57
CA LEU A 319 1.48 6.74 -22.80
C LEU A 319 2.41 7.24 -23.92
N ALA A 320 2.64 8.55 -24.02
CA ALA A 320 3.55 9.14 -25.00
C ALA A 320 5.01 8.73 -24.72
N ASP A 321 5.44 8.81 -23.45
CA ASP A 321 6.77 8.39 -23.03
C ASP A 321 7.00 6.90 -23.29
N LYS A 322 6.02 6.07 -22.95
CA LYS A 322 6.06 4.64 -23.23
C LYS A 322 6.13 4.34 -24.72
N MET A 323 5.42 5.12 -25.54
CA MET A 323 5.48 4.99 -27.00
C MET A 323 6.87 5.30 -27.51
N THR A 324 7.47 6.41 -27.03
CA THR A 324 8.84 6.83 -27.40
C THR A 324 9.84 5.73 -27.08
N LEU A 325 9.81 5.18 -25.86
CA LEU A 325 10.69 4.09 -25.45
C LEU A 325 10.53 2.83 -26.32
N LEU A 326 9.29 2.46 -26.66
CA LEU A 326 9.02 1.30 -27.51
C LEU A 326 9.49 1.53 -28.96
N LEU A 327 9.38 2.73 -29.48
CA LEU A 327 9.89 3.06 -30.81
C LEU A 327 11.42 3.03 -30.87
N ASP A 328 12.08 3.52 -29.83
CA ASP A 328 13.53 3.44 -29.67
C ASP A 328 14.03 1.99 -29.57
N GLU A 329 13.33 1.16 -28.77
CA GLU A 329 13.62 -0.28 -28.64
C GLU A 329 13.46 -0.98 -30.00
N ASN A 330 12.40 -0.68 -30.73
CA ASN A 330 12.12 -1.26 -32.04
C ASN A 330 13.20 -0.87 -33.06
N GLN A 331 13.60 0.41 -33.09
CA GLN A 331 14.67 0.88 -33.98
C GLN A 331 15.97 0.13 -33.70
N LYS A 332 16.37 -0.03 -32.43
CA LYS A 332 17.61 -0.76 -32.07
C LYS A 332 17.55 -2.24 -32.49
N LEU A 333 16.38 -2.85 -32.40
CA LEU A 333 16.19 -4.22 -32.86
C LEU A 333 16.28 -4.33 -34.39
N ASP A 334 15.67 -3.39 -35.12
CA ASP A 334 15.77 -3.32 -36.58
C ASP A 334 17.22 -3.10 -37.04
N GLU A 335 17.97 -2.18 -36.41
CA GLU A 335 19.38 -1.98 -36.66
C GLU A 335 20.21 -3.26 -36.42
N LYS A 336 19.92 -3.97 -35.32
CA LYS A 336 20.55 -5.25 -35.00
C LYS A 336 20.22 -6.33 -36.06
N ILE A 337 18.95 -6.46 -36.47
CA ILE A 337 18.53 -7.37 -37.51
C ILE A 337 19.26 -7.09 -38.83
N ASN A 338 19.33 -5.82 -39.22
CA ASN A 338 20.00 -5.38 -40.44
C ASN A 338 21.52 -5.61 -40.39
N SER A 339 22.13 -5.64 -39.20
CA SER A 339 23.58 -5.90 -39.06
C SER A 339 23.99 -7.34 -39.37
N PHE A 340 23.05 -8.30 -39.36
CA PHE A 340 23.36 -9.70 -39.66
C PHE A 340 23.66 -9.99 -41.15
N GLY A 341 23.31 -9.08 -42.06
CA GLY A 341 23.55 -9.28 -43.51
C GLY A 341 22.62 -10.33 -44.14
N LEU A 342 23.05 -10.98 -45.21
CA LEU A 342 22.26 -11.99 -45.91
C LEU A 342 22.16 -13.27 -45.07
N GLU A 343 20.96 -13.73 -44.82
CA GLU A 343 20.67 -14.90 -43.97
C GLU A 343 21.35 -16.18 -44.45
N GLU A 344 21.57 -16.28 -45.77
CA GLU A 344 22.23 -17.42 -46.40
C GLU A 344 23.74 -17.53 -46.04
N THR A 345 24.38 -16.42 -45.65
CA THR A 345 25.81 -16.37 -45.30
C THR A 345 26.09 -16.57 -43.83
N LEU A 346 25.06 -16.61 -42.96
CA LEU A 346 25.18 -16.70 -41.52
C LEU A 346 25.53 -18.13 -41.05
N ASN A 347 26.40 -18.22 -40.04
CA ASN A 347 26.65 -19.48 -39.34
C ASN A 347 25.47 -19.81 -38.39
N ASN A 348 25.45 -21.02 -37.80
CA ASN A 348 24.37 -21.50 -37.00
C ASN A 348 24.08 -20.64 -35.79
N LYS A 349 25.11 -20.03 -35.13
CA LYS A 349 24.94 -19.16 -33.99
C LYS A 349 24.28 -17.84 -34.38
N GLU A 350 24.77 -17.23 -35.46
CA GLU A 350 24.22 -15.99 -36.00
C GLU A 350 22.78 -16.13 -36.47
N ARG A 351 22.40 -17.26 -37.03
CA ARG A 351 20.99 -17.56 -37.39
C ARG A 351 20.10 -17.64 -36.15
N ILE A 352 20.57 -18.24 -35.07
CA ILE A 352 19.84 -18.29 -33.80
C ILE A 352 19.68 -16.88 -33.25
N ASP A 353 20.75 -16.08 -33.21
CA ASP A 353 20.73 -14.71 -32.70
C ASP A 353 19.82 -13.79 -33.54
N LEU A 354 19.81 -13.95 -34.85
CA LEU A 354 18.89 -13.25 -35.76
C LEU A 354 17.43 -13.63 -35.48
N GLN A 355 17.13 -14.92 -35.26
CA GLN A 355 15.79 -15.38 -34.95
C GLN A 355 15.28 -14.81 -33.61
N TYR A 356 16.14 -14.74 -32.58
CA TYR A 356 15.80 -14.07 -31.32
C TYR A 356 15.50 -12.58 -31.54
N ALA A 357 16.34 -11.86 -32.30
CA ALA A 357 16.10 -10.44 -32.57
C ALA A 357 14.78 -10.21 -33.33
N LYS A 358 14.45 -11.04 -34.34
CA LYS A 358 13.17 -10.99 -35.05
C LYS A 358 11.96 -11.23 -34.10
N ASN A 359 12.06 -12.24 -33.23
CA ASN A 359 11.02 -12.56 -32.26
C ASN A 359 10.80 -11.40 -31.25
N ASP A 360 11.86 -10.74 -30.84
CA ASP A 360 11.78 -9.61 -29.91
C ASP A 360 11.19 -8.38 -30.59
N CYS A 361 11.56 -8.11 -31.86
CA CYS A 361 10.94 -7.07 -32.68
C CYS A 361 9.41 -7.29 -32.79
N ASP A 362 8.95 -8.51 -33.09
CA ASP A 362 7.53 -8.86 -33.15
C ASP A 362 6.80 -8.61 -31.80
N LYS A 363 7.48 -8.86 -30.67
CA LYS A 363 6.93 -8.58 -29.34
C LYS A 363 6.77 -7.06 -29.10
N VAL A 364 7.78 -6.28 -29.48
CA VAL A 364 7.77 -4.82 -29.34
C VAL A 364 6.69 -4.23 -30.24
N ASP A 365 6.54 -4.67 -31.47
CA ASP A 365 5.48 -4.23 -32.38
C ASP A 365 4.06 -4.50 -31.82
N LYS A 366 3.87 -5.66 -31.19
CA LYS A 366 2.60 -5.94 -30.51
C LYS A 366 2.34 -5.00 -29.35
N LYS A 367 3.39 -4.61 -28.58
CA LYS A 367 3.28 -3.62 -27.49
C LYS A 367 2.93 -2.23 -28.07
N ILE A 368 3.60 -1.79 -29.16
CA ILE A 368 3.34 -0.53 -29.85
C ILE A 368 1.87 -0.46 -30.30
N LYS A 369 1.36 -1.52 -30.95
CA LYS A 369 -0.04 -1.60 -31.37
C LYS A 369 -1.01 -1.47 -30.19
N ARG A 370 -0.70 -2.08 -29.05
CA ARG A 370 -1.51 -1.96 -27.83
C ARG A 370 -1.50 -0.57 -27.23
N VAL A 371 -0.37 0.14 -27.28
CA VAL A 371 -0.30 1.54 -26.79
C VAL A 371 -1.05 2.48 -27.72
N LYS A 372 -0.97 2.30 -29.05
CA LYS A 372 -1.75 3.09 -30.03
C LYS A 372 -3.26 2.92 -29.91
N ALA A 373 -3.72 1.81 -29.35
CA ALA A 373 -5.15 1.51 -29.18
C ALA A 373 -5.75 2.08 -27.87
N LYS A 374 -4.95 2.67 -27.02
CA LYS A 374 -5.36 3.32 -25.76
C LYS A 374 -5.44 4.84 -25.90
#